data_240102d728054fcabec10bc8d295f2c4
#
_entry.id   240102d728054fcabec10bc8d295f2c4
#
_cell.length_a   1.000
_cell.length_b   1.000
_cell.length_c   1.000
_cell.angle_alpha   90.00
_cell.angle_beta   90.00
_cell.angle_gamma   90.00
#
_symmetry.space_group_name_H-M   'P 1'
#
loop_
_entity.id
_entity.type
_entity.pdbx_description
1 polymer ?
#
loop_
_entity_poly.entity_id
_entity_poly.type
_entity_poly.pdbx_seq_one_letter_code
_entity_poly.pdbx_strand_id
1 'polypeptide(L)'
;MPIMYTDTNREERLRQQASEHEQPVLTPERLLHGRVRDLLATDSLFRAGELATLLGLEAFFEAESSELSSGEQQLVGLGHALSSLPKTLFLSEPFLFLDHVRRKRLMGLLEEIERRFGCQIHCSMTIQSDLSITSRATELTGRVLNRIENVQHRYPLQTRYALVTEKLSFHQGERIAIIGANGSGKSTLLRLALGVERPLYGKVRRSGETHYIPAHPMLAPLDDRSGSFTTQKKRLLDGIDWSKDSYYFDEPTAGLDDSARIAFVSSWKKNPTNLIVMATHDPVLIRVAQRIIYLVHGEVAFDGPTKDFLQESRLFV
;
A
#
# COMPACT_ATOMS: atom_id res chain seq x y z
N MET A 1 -1.34 25.23 -7.04
CA MET A 1 -1.57 24.13 -6.08
C MET A 1 -2.75 23.29 -6.56
N PRO A 2 -2.63 21.97 -6.60
CA PRO A 2 -3.74 21.09 -6.94
C PRO A 2 -4.98 21.34 -6.08
N ILE A 3 -6.16 21.26 -6.69
CA ILE A 3 -7.42 21.40 -5.97
C ILE A 3 -7.72 20.06 -5.28
N MET A 4 -7.81 20.07 -3.95
CA MET A 4 -7.96 18.87 -3.13
C MET A 4 -9.39 18.72 -2.62
N TYR A 5 -9.99 17.56 -2.90
CA TYR A 5 -11.28 17.13 -2.36
C TYR A 5 -11.02 16.12 -1.24
N THR A 6 -11.41 16.46 -0.02
CA THR A 6 -11.02 15.69 1.18
C THR A 6 -12.20 15.29 2.07
N ASP A 7 -13.41 15.75 1.73
CA ASP A 7 -14.64 15.43 2.44
C ASP A 7 -15.17 14.02 2.13
N THR A 8 -16.24 13.62 2.80
CA THR A 8 -16.86 12.29 2.61
C THR A 8 -17.39 12.06 1.20
N ASN A 9 -17.76 13.13 0.48
CA ASN A 9 -18.30 13.09 -0.88
C ASN A 9 -17.23 13.42 -1.94
N ARG A 10 -15.93 13.34 -1.58
CA ARG A 10 -14.80 13.75 -2.42
C ARG A 10 -14.77 13.09 -3.80
N GLU A 11 -15.08 11.79 -3.87
CA GLU A 11 -15.10 11.03 -5.13
C GLU A 11 -16.24 11.46 -6.05
N GLU A 12 -17.42 11.69 -5.48
CA GLU A 12 -18.59 12.13 -6.23
C GLU A 12 -18.37 13.53 -6.80
N ARG A 13 -17.84 14.45 -5.99
CA ARG A 13 -17.49 15.81 -6.42
C ARG A 13 -16.42 15.81 -7.50
N LEU A 14 -15.38 14.97 -7.36
CA LEU A 14 -14.34 14.84 -8.37
C LEU A 14 -14.93 14.35 -9.69
N ARG A 15 -15.78 13.33 -9.67
CA ARG A 15 -16.44 12.78 -10.87
C ARG A 15 -17.41 13.76 -11.52
N GLN A 16 -18.15 14.53 -10.72
CA GLN A 16 -19.01 15.58 -11.23
C GLN A 16 -18.20 16.64 -11.99
N GLN A 17 -17.13 17.14 -11.40
CA GLN A 17 -16.25 18.11 -12.04
C GLN A 17 -15.58 17.55 -13.31
N ALA A 18 -15.14 16.29 -13.28
CA ALA A 18 -14.57 15.63 -14.44
C ALA A 18 -15.60 15.53 -15.59
N SER A 19 -16.87 15.22 -15.28
CA SER A 19 -17.98 15.18 -16.25
C SER A 19 -18.26 16.55 -16.86
N GLU A 20 -18.25 17.62 -16.05
CA GLU A 20 -18.42 19.01 -16.52
C GLU A 20 -17.31 19.45 -17.48
N HIS A 21 -16.11 18.87 -17.36
CA HIS A 21 -14.97 19.15 -18.22
C HIS A 21 -14.78 18.12 -19.34
N GLU A 22 -15.66 17.13 -19.45
CA GLU A 22 -15.55 16.01 -20.42
C GLU A 22 -14.20 15.27 -20.34
N GLN A 23 -13.64 15.15 -19.13
CA GLN A 23 -12.36 14.51 -18.90
C GLN A 23 -12.53 13.22 -18.07
N PRO A 24 -11.72 12.17 -18.33
CA PRO A 24 -11.74 10.97 -17.53
C PRO A 24 -11.11 11.21 -16.15
N VAL A 25 -11.64 10.54 -15.12
CA VAL A 25 -10.98 10.45 -13.82
C VAL A 25 -9.97 9.30 -13.86
N LEU A 26 -8.73 9.60 -13.52
CA LEU A 26 -7.70 8.57 -13.31
C LEU A 26 -7.85 7.97 -11.94
N THR A 27 -8.07 6.67 -11.91
CA THR A 27 -8.18 5.89 -10.66
C THR A 27 -6.97 4.97 -10.51
N PRO A 28 -6.54 4.66 -9.26
CA PRO A 28 -5.45 3.71 -9.01
C PRO A 28 -5.74 2.30 -9.53
N GLU A 29 -7.00 2.01 -9.81
CA GLU A 29 -7.49 0.70 -10.26
C GLU A 29 -7.26 0.45 -11.75
N ARG A 30 -7.00 1.50 -12.51
CA ARG A 30 -6.77 1.39 -13.94
C ARG A 30 -5.36 0.86 -14.21
N LEU A 31 -5.21 -0.45 -14.12
CA LEU A 31 -3.98 -1.13 -14.53
C LEU A 31 -3.82 -1.00 -16.04
N LEU A 32 -2.77 -0.32 -16.46
CA LEU A 32 -2.35 -0.28 -17.85
C LEU A 32 -1.49 -1.52 -18.14
N HIS A 33 -1.70 -2.16 -19.27
CA HIS A 33 -0.93 -3.32 -19.71
C HIS A 33 -0.03 -2.92 -20.88
N GLY A 34 1.23 -3.32 -20.82
CA GLY A 34 2.24 -3.06 -21.84
C GLY A 34 3.52 -2.51 -21.24
N ARG A 35 4.50 -2.27 -22.11
CA ARG A 35 5.79 -1.70 -21.69
C ARG A 35 5.62 -0.25 -21.24
N VAL A 36 6.34 0.13 -20.21
CA VAL A 36 6.29 1.49 -19.64
C VAL A 36 6.54 2.54 -20.72
N ARG A 37 7.56 2.37 -21.57
CA ARG A 37 7.86 3.32 -22.64
C ARG A 37 6.69 3.52 -23.61
N ASP A 38 5.99 2.44 -23.97
CA ASP A 38 4.88 2.50 -24.93
C ASP A 38 3.64 3.14 -24.30
N LEU A 39 3.46 2.96 -23.00
CA LEU A 39 2.40 3.60 -22.22
C LEU A 39 2.65 5.09 -22.01
N LEU A 40 3.90 5.53 -21.95
CA LEU A 40 4.29 6.93 -21.84
C LEU A 40 4.41 7.65 -23.20
N ALA A 41 4.58 6.89 -24.29
CA ALA A 41 4.74 7.41 -25.64
C ALA A 41 3.39 7.46 -26.36
N THR A 42 2.73 8.62 -26.38
CA THR A 42 1.59 8.83 -27.30
C THR A 42 2.08 9.30 -28.68
N ASP A 43 3.10 10.15 -28.74
CA ASP A 43 3.53 10.80 -29.99
C ASP A 43 5.04 10.69 -30.28
N SER A 44 5.87 10.55 -29.26
CA SER A 44 7.31 10.47 -29.45
C SER A 44 8.07 9.79 -28.28
N LEU A 45 9.14 9.06 -28.63
CA LEU A 45 10.04 8.45 -27.65
C LEU A 45 10.73 9.50 -26.77
N PHE A 46 10.98 10.70 -27.30
CA PHE A 46 11.54 11.82 -26.55
C PHE A 46 10.64 12.20 -25.38
N ARG A 47 9.33 12.37 -25.62
CA ARG A 47 8.36 12.73 -24.58
C ARG A 47 8.20 11.60 -23.55
N ALA A 48 8.21 10.35 -23.99
CA ALA A 48 8.21 9.21 -23.06
C ALA A 48 9.42 9.24 -22.12
N GLY A 49 10.60 9.56 -22.63
CA GLY A 49 11.82 9.72 -21.85
C GLY A 49 11.72 10.87 -20.83
N GLU A 50 11.20 12.03 -21.24
CA GLU A 50 10.97 13.16 -20.34
C GLU A 50 10.00 12.81 -19.19
N LEU A 51 8.89 12.15 -19.50
CA LEU A 51 7.92 11.70 -18.50
C LEU A 51 8.50 10.64 -17.57
N ALA A 52 9.27 9.69 -18.09
CA ALA A 52 9.96 8.70 -17.29
C ALA A 52 10.93 9.36 -16.28
N THR A 53 11.71 10.34 -16.74
CA THR A 53 12.63 11.11 -15.88
C THR A 53 11.86 11.92 -14.84
N LEU A 54 10.81 12.62 -15.24
CA LEU A 54 9.97 13.43 -14.36
C LEU A 54 9.37 12.59 -13.23
N LEU A 55 8.89 11.39 -13.55
CA LEU A 55 8.22 10.48 -12.61
C LEU A 55 9.19 9.52 -11.88
N GLY A 56 10.48 9.50 -12.27
CA GLY A 56 11.49 8.60 -11.70
C GLY A 56 11.27 7.14 -12.12
N LEU A 57 10.84 6.94 -13.37
CA LEU A 57 10.55 5.63 -13.96
C LEU A 57 11.65 5.16 -14.94
N GLU A 58 12.79 5.85 -15.02
CA GLU A 58 13.86 5.52 -15.99
C GLU A 58 14.36 4.08 -15.86
N ALA A 59 14.48 3.59 -14.62
CA ALA A 59 14.93 2.21 -14.37
C ALA A 59 13.92 1.15 -14.86
N PHE A 60 12.69 1.54 -15.11
CA PHE A 60 11.59 0.67 -15.52
C PHE A 60 11.14 0.90 -16.96
N PHE A 61 11.86 1.73 -17.71
CA PHE A 61 11.44 2.20 -19.04
C PHE A 61 11.14 1.06 -20.04
N GLU A 62 11.91 -0.02 -19.98
CA GLU A 62 11.73 -1.21 -20.82
C GLU A 62 10.93 -2.34 -20.13
N ALA A 63 10.53 -2.16 -18.87
CA ALA A 63 9.81 -3.18 -18.13
C ALA A 63 8.33 -3.25 -18.55
N GLU A 64 7.72 -4.42 -18.37
CA GLU A 64 6.26 -4.57 -18.44
C GLU A 64 5.61 -3.95 -17.20
N SER A 65 4.50 -3.24 -17.39
CA SER A 65 3.80 -2.57 -16.29
C SER A 65 3.34 -3.56 -15.20
N SER A 66 3.09 -4.82 -15.56
CA SER A 66 2.72 -5.89 -14.63
C SER A 66 3.84 -6.31 -13.67
N GLU A 67 5.10 -5.98 -13.97
CA GLU A 67 6.27 -6.28 -13.15
C GLU A 67 6.54 -5.21 -12.08
N LEU A 68 5.86 -4.08 -12.18
CA LEU A 68 6.03 -2.93 -11.31
C LEU A 68 5.22 -3.08 -10.01
N SER A 69 5.70 -2.44 -8.93
CA SER A 69 4.91 -2.29 -7.70
C SER A 69 3.66 -1.41 -7.95
N SER A 70 2.65 -1.55 -7.09
CA SER A 70 1.41 -0.76 -7.20
C SER A 70 1.65 0.75 -7.29
N GLY A 71 2.63 1.26 -6.55
CA GLY A 71 3.00 2.68 -6.59
C GLY A 71 3.66 3.09 -7.91
N GLU A 72 4.51 2.25 -8.48
CA GLU A 72 5.13 2.49 -9.80
C GLU A 72 4.10 2.39 -10.92
N GLN A 73 3.19 1.42 -10.86
CA GLN A 73 2.06 1.32 -11.81
C GLN A 73 1.18 2.57 -11.77
N GLN A 74 0.96 3.14 -10.59
CA GLN A 74 0.22 4.39 -10.43
C GLN A 74 0.94 5.58 -11.07
N LEU A 75 2.28 5.65 -10.94
CA LEU A 75 3.08 6.68 -11.61
C LEU A 75 3.08 6.50 -13.13
N VAL A 76 3.07 5.27 -13.64
CA VAL A 76 2.89 5.00 -15.09
C VAL A 76 1.52 5.48 -15.56
N GLY A 77 0.45 5.22 -14.80
CA GLY A 77 -0.90 5.73 -15.10
C GLY A 77 -0.95 7.25 -15.16
N LEU A 78 -0.30 7.93 -14.23
CA LEU A 78 -0.16 9.39 -14.22
C LEU A 78 0.62 9.88 -15.45
N GLY A 79 1.74 9.23 -15.79
CA GLY A 79 2.55 9.57 -16.96
C GLY A 79 1.78 9.39 -18.27
N HIS A 80 1.01 8.31 -18.38
CA HIS A 80 0.14 8.07 -19.54
C HIS A 80 -0.90 9.19 -19.72
N ALA A 81 -1.52 9.65 -18.62
CA ALA A 81 -2.46 10.77 -18.72
C ALA A 81 -1.79 12.11 -19.05
N LEU A 82 -0.58 12.34 -18.56
CA LEU A 82 0.20 13.53 -18.85
C LEU A 82 0.75 13.54 -20.29
N SER A 83 0.87 12.39 -20.94
CA SER A 83 1.40 12.29 -22.29
C SER A 83 0.62 13.10 -23.32
N SER A 84 -0.68 13.26 -23.11
CA SER A 84 -1.57 14.10 -23.95
C SER A 84 -1.59 15.58 -23.58
N LEU A 85 -0.86 16.02 -22.55
CA LEU A 85 -0.85 17.39 -22.02
C LEU A 85 -2.26 17.98 -21.80
N PRO A 86 -3.09 17.36 -20.98
CA PRO A 86 -4.45 17.81 -20.76
C PRO A 86 -4.47 19.19 -20.07
N LYS A 87 -5.45 20.04 -20.40
CA LYS A 87 -5.64 21.33 -19.70
C LYS A 87 -6.09 21.13 -18.26
N THR A 88 -6.83 20.07 -18.00
CA THR A 88 -7.33 19.70 -16.67
C THR A 88 -7.13 18.21 -16.46
N LEU A 89 -6.68 17.83 -15.27
CA LEU A 89 -6.40 16.44 -14.88
C LEU A 89 -7.15 16.12 -13.60
N PHE A 90 -7.90 15.02 -13.60
CA PHE A 90 -8.66 14.54 -12.46
C PHE A 90 -8.06 13.25 -11.93
N LEU A 91 -7.58 13.26 -10.67
CA LEU A 91 -6.89 12.15 -10.02
C LEU A 91 -7.69 11.70 -8.80
N SER A 92 -8.15 10.46 -8.83
CA SER A 92 -8.75 9.82 -7.66
C SER A 92 -7.68 9.12 -6.85
N GLU A 93 -7.54 9.50 -5.57
CA GLU A 93 -6.61 8.91 -4.60
C GLU A 93 -5.16 8.72 -5.14
N PRO A 94 -4.53 9.76 -5.76
CA PRO A 94 -3.22 9.61 -6.41
C PRO A 94 -2.09 9.26 -5.45
N PHE A 95 -2.30 9.39 -4.14
CA PHE A 95 -1.33 9.08 -3.09
C PHE A 95 -1.55 7.70 -2.45
N LEU A 96 -2.56 6.96 -2.91
CA LEU A 96 -2.81 5.59 -2.49
C LEU A 96 -1.58 4.73 -2.82
N PHE A 97 -1.19 3.80 -1.97
CA PHE A 97 0.00 2.93 -2.14
C PHE A 97 1.37 3.62 -2.14
N LEU A 98 1.45 4.95 -1.92
CA LEU A 98 2.72 5.64 -1.80
C LEU A 98 3.12 5.82 -0.33
N ASP A 99 4.40 5.57 -0.03
CA ASP A 99 4.98 5.93 1.26
C ASP A 99 5.10 7.46 1.43
N HIS A 100 5.41 7.92 2.63
CA HIS A 100 5.47 9.35 2.95
C HIS A 100 6.45 10.14 2.05
N VAL A 101 7.60 9.55 1.73
CA VAL A 101 8.62 10.21 0.89
C VAL A 101 8.12 10.37 -0.54
N ARG A 102 7.54 9.30 -1.09
CA ARG A 102 6.96 9.32 -2.45
C ARG A 102 5.74 10.23 -2.54
N ARG A 103 4.89 10.27 -1.51
CA ARG A 103 3.76 11.23 -1.44
C ARG A 103 4.22 12.67 -1.52
N LYS A 104 5.23 13.05 -0.71
CA LYS A 104 5.80 14.41 -0.73
C LYS A 104 6.41 14.74 -2.09
N ARG A 105 7.13 13.79 -2.70
CA ARG A 105 7.69 13.95 -4.04
C ARG A 105 6.61 14.13 -5.10
N LEU A 106 5.56 13.29 -5.09
CA LEU A 106 4.45 13.39 -6.02
C LEU A 106 3.69 14.72 -5.86
N MET A 107 3.46 15.19 -4.63
CA MET A 107 2.81 16.48 -4.40
C MET A 107 3.62 17.61 -5.04
N GLY A 108 4.93 17.68 -4.79
CA GLY A 108 5.80 18.69 -5.41
C GLY A 108 5.81 18.60 -6.93
N LEU A 109 5.74 17.37 -7.48
CA LEU A 109 5.66 17.13 -8.92
C LEU A 109 4.34 17.64 -9.52
N LEU A 110 3.20 17.39 -8.87
CA LEU A 110 1.90 17.89 -9.32
C LEU A 110 1.87 19.42 -9.32
N GLU A 111 2.42 20.07 -8.30
CA GLU A 111 2.56 21.54 -8.26
C GLU A 111 3.47 22.05 -9.39
N GLU A 112 4.54 21.34 -9.70
CA GLU A 112 5.46 21.70 -10.80
C GLU A 112 4.78 21.56 -12.18
N ILE A 113 3.97 20.50 -12.37
CA ILE A 113 3.18 20.29 -13.58
C ILE A 113 2.18 21.44 -13.78
N GLU A 114 1.43 21.80 -12.76
CA GLU A 114 0.52 22.96 -12.84
C GLU A 114 1.24 24.25 -13.26
N ARG A 115 2.38 24.51 -12.63
CA ARG A 115 3.16 25.71 -12.86
C ARG A 115 3.80 25.78 -14.25
N ARG A 116 4.36 24.66 -14.72
CA ARG A 116 5.11 24.61 -16.01
C ARG A 116 4.20 24.44 -17.21
N PHE A 117 3.17 23.61 -17.08
CA PHE A 117 2.33 23.22 -18.22
C PHE A 117 0.95 23.91 -18.22
N GLY A 118 0.62 24.67 -17.16
CA GLY A 118 -0.69 25.31 -17.04
C GLY A 118 -1.85 24.30 -16.91
N CYS A 119 -1.54 23.07 -16.54
CA CYS A 119 -2.54 22.00 -16.34
C CYS A 119 -3.16 22.16 -14.96
N GLN A 120 -4.47 22.38 -14.87
CA GLN A 120 -5.20 22.42 -13.62
C GLN A 120 -5.40 21.00 -13.09
N ILE A 121 -5.01 20.72 -11.84
CA ILE A 121 -5.07 19.38 -11.27
C ILE A 121 -6.10 19.33 -10.13
N HIS A 122 -7.03 18.39 -10.23
CA HIS A 122 -8.04 18.08 -9.23
C HIS A 122 -7.77 16.70 -8.64
N CYS A 123 -7.65 16.60 -7.32
CA CYS A 123 -7.36 15.35 -6.62
C CYS A 123 -8.40 15.05 -5.54
N SER A 124 -8.96 13.85 -5.52
CA SER A 124 -9.58 13.34 -4.30
C SER A 124 -8.50 12.71 -3.40
N MET A 125 -8.59 12.93 -2.11
CA MET A 125 -7.63 12.39 -1.14
C MET A 125 -8.31 12.08 0.19
N THR A 126 -8.07 10.89 0.72
CA THR A 126 -8.41 10.56 2.09
C THR A 126 -7.44 11.25 3.04
N ILE A 127 -7.93 12.19 3.85
CA ILE A 127 -7.13 12.73 4.95
C ILE A 127 -7.09 11.69 6.06
N GLN A 128 -5.89 11.28 6.43
CA GLN A 128 -5.67 10.45 7.61
C GLN A 128 -5.67 11.36 8.83
N SER A 129 -6.77 11.38 9.60
CA SER A 129 -6.81 12.07 10.88
C SER A 129 -6.02 11.30 11.95
N ASP A 130 -5.38 12.02 12.86
CA ASP A 130 -4.72 11.45 14.02
C ASP A 130 -5.76 10.95 15.04
N LEU A 131 -6.22 9.72 14.85
CA LEU A 131 -7.11 9.08 15.80
C LEU A 131 -6.29 8.65 17.03
N SER A 132 -6.67 9.16 18.20
CA SER A 132 -6.04 8.81 19.48
C SER A 132 -6.48 7.41 19.95
N ILE A 133 -5.98 6.38 19.25
CA ILE A 133 -6.18 4.98 19.65
C ILE A 133 -4.86 4.49 20.25
N THR A 134 -4.88 4.19 21.56
CA THR A 134 -3.70 3.65 22.27
C THR A 134 -3.75 2.13 22.33
N SER A 135 -2.63 1.48 22.05
CA SER A 135 -2.45 0.04 22.30
C SER A 135 -1.93 -0.18 23.75
N ARG A 136 -2.45 -1.19 24.42
CA ARG A 136 -1.83 -1.68 25.65
C ARG A 136 -0.79 -2.73 25.27
N ALA A 137 0.43 -2.58 25.78
CA ALA A 137 1.43 -3.62 25.73
C ALA A 137 0.88 -4.87 26.47
N THR A 138 0.80 -5.99 25.77
CA THR A 138 0.40 -7.28 26.35
C THR A 138 1.66 -8.16 26.36
N GLU A 139 1.95 -8.82 27.47
CA GLU A 139 3.02 -9.82 27.51
C GLU A 139 2.69 -10.95 26.51
N LEU A 140 3.71 -11.35 25.74
CA LEU A 140 3.58 -12.37 24.71
C LEU A 140 3.52 -13.76 25.35
N THR A 141 2.32 -14.21 25.71
CA THR A 141 2.08 -15.54 26.31
C THR A 141 1.44 -16.53 25.33
N GLY A 142 1.14 -16.09 24.11
CA GLY A 142 0.44 -16.89 23.11
C GLY A 142 1.28 -17.97 22.43
N ARG A 143 0.61 -19.02 21.93
CA ARG A 143 1.25 -20.06 21.12
C ARG A 143 1.89 -19.46 19.87
N VAL A 144 3.08 -19.95 19.46
CA VAL A 144 3.70 -19.56 18.19
C VAL A 144 2.86 -20.13 17.03
N LEU A 145 2.31 -19.24 16.20
CA LEU A 145 1.54 -19.58 15.02
C LEU A 145 2.39 -19.57 13.75
N ASN A 146 3.42 -18.72 13.73
CA ASN A 146 4.32 -18.66 12.58
C ASN A 146 5.77 -18.46 13.06
N ARG A 147 6.70 -19.18 12.42
CA ARG A 147 8.14 -19.07 12.69
C ARG A 147 8.91 -19.05 11.38
N ILE A 148 9.71 -18.02 11.21
CA ILE A 148 10.59 -17.78 10.07
C ILE A 148 12.02 -17.88 10.57
N GLU A 149 12.85 -18.75 9.99
CA GLU A 149 14.22 -19.04 10.48
C GLU A 149 15.20 -19.00 9.31
N ASN A 150 16.23 -18.14 9.42
CA ASN A 150 17.33 -17.98 8.48
C ASN A 150 16.87 -17.84 7.02
N VAL A 151 15.83 -17.03 6.82
CA VAL A 151 15.21 -16.89 5.49
C VAL A 151 15.97 -15.89 4.67
N GLN A 152 16.28 -16.32 3.43
CA GLN A 152 16.70 -15.47 2.33
C GLN A 152 15.80 -15.74 1.13
N HIS A 153 15.21 -14.71 0.59
CA HIS A 153 14.32 -14.82 -0.56
C HIS A 153 14.65 -13.77 -1.62
N ARG A 154 14.61 -14.20 -2.88
CA ARG A 154 14.86 -13.38 -4.05
C ARG A 154 13.93 -13.83 -5.17
N TYR A 155 13.31 -12.88 -5.86
CA TYR A 155 12.53 -13.18 -7.04
C TYR A 155 13.41 -13.57 -8.24
N PRO A 156 12.89 -14.36 -9.18
CA PRO A 156 13.59 -14.66 -10.42
C PRO A 156 14.08 -13.38 -11.10
N LEU A 157 15.26 -13.43 -11.70
CA LEU A 157 15.91 -12.33 -12.42
C LEU A 157 16.37 -11.14 -11.55
N GLN A 158 16.05 -11.10 -10.26
CA GLN A 158 16.59 -10.07 -9.36
C GLN A 158 17.96 -10.47 -8.82
N THR A 159 18.87 -9.49 -8.75
CA THR A 159 20.22 -9.68 -8.18
C THR A 159 20.24 -9.49 -6.66
N ARG A 160 19.32 -8.69 -6.13
CA ARG A 160 19.21 -8.39 -4.70
C ARG A 160 18.19 -9.29 -4.02
N TYR A 161 18.41 -9.60 -2.76
CA TYR A 161 17.42 -10.27 -1.95
C TYR A 161 16.25 -9.33 -1.65
N ALA A 162 15.04 -9.83 -1.82
CA ALA A 162 13.81 -9.13 -1.48
C ALA A 162 13.50 -9.21 0.03
N LEU A 163 14.03 -10.27 0.69
CA LEU A 163 13.98 -10.42 2.16
C LEU A 163 15.14 -11.26 2.66
N VAL A 164 15.76 -10.77 3.74
CA VAL A 164 16.75 -11.49 4.55
C VAL A 164 16.37 -11.33 6.02
N THR A 165 16.22 -12.43 6.76
CA THR A 165 15.95 -12.38 8.20
C THR A 165 16.45 -13.64 8.89
N GLU A 166 17.02 -13.48 10.09
CA GLU A 166 17.51 -14.60 10.89
C GLU A 166 16.36 -15.34 11.59
N LYS A 167 15.54 -14.59 12.33
CA LYS A 167 14.45 -15.20 13.10
C LYS A 167 13.32 -14.23 13.33
N LEU A 168 12.11 -14.64 12.96
CA LEU A 168 10.87 -13.97 13.34
C LEU A 168 9.90 -15.02 13.88
N SER A 169 9.18 -14.69 14.94
CA SER A 169 8.13 -15.55 15.49
C SER A 169 6.90 -14.70 15.74
N PHE A 170 5.73 -15.20 15.27
CA PHE A 170 4.44 -14.53 15.43
C PHE A 170 3.57 -15.38 16.35
N HIS A 171 3.02 -14.75 17.37
CA HIS A 171 2.29 -15.42 18.44
C HIS A 171 0.80 -15.13 18.38
N GLN A 172 0.03 -16.05 18.86
CA GLN A 172 -1.40 -15.88 19.03
C GLN A 172 -1.68 -14.65 19.91
N GLY A 173 -2.63 -13.80 19.50
CA GLY A 173 -2.97 -12.56 20.18
C GLY A 173 -2.08 -11.36 19.87
N GLU A 174 -0.98 -11.53 19.11
CA GLU A 174 -0.17 -10.39 18.66
C GLU A 174 -0.85 -9.57 17.57
N ARG A 175 -0.58 -8.27 17.61
CA ARG A 175 -0.91 -7.31 16.55
C ARG A 175 0.37 -6.67 16.06
N ILE A 176 0.80 -7.08 14.87
CA ILE A 176 2.10 -6.74 14.29
C ILE A 176 1.87 -5.83 13.09
N ALA A 177 2.54 -4.67 13.07
CA ALA A 177 2.63 -3.86 11.87
C ALA A 177 4.02 -4.03 11.23
N ILE A 178 4.04 -4.44 9.97
CA ILE A 178 5.22 -4.48 9.12
C ILE A 178 5.25 -3.16 8.35
N ILE A 179 6.28 -2.36 8.58
CA ILE A 179 6.44 -1.04 7.99
C ILE A 179 7.75 -0.93 7.22
N GLY A 180 7.86 0.09 6.38
CA GLY A 180 9.03 0.35 5.54
C GLY A 180 8.66 0.96 4.21
N ALA A 181 9.60 1.52 3.48
CA ALA A 181 9.37 2.12 2.17
C ALA A 181 8.77 1.12 1.16
N ASN A 182 8.23 1.63 0.05
CA ASN A 182 7.79 0.76 -1.04
C ASN A 182 9.00 -0.01 -1.58
N GLY A 183 8.81 -1.32 -1.84
CA GLY A 183 9.91 -2.21 -2.24
C GLY A 183 10.82 -2.68 -1.09
N SER A 184 10.54 -2.36 0.17
CA SER A 184 11.35 -2.81 1.32
C SER A 184 11.17 -4.28 1.69
N GLY A 185 10.24 -5.03 1.04
CA GLY A 185 10.03 -6.45 1.31
C GLY A 185 8.79 -6.77 2.17
N LYS A 186 7.91 -5.79 2.51
CA LYS A 186 6.72 -6.01 3.34
C LYS A 186 5.79 -7.10 2.81
N SER A 187 5.35 -6.97 1.55
CA SER A 187 4.47 -7.97 0.91
C SER A 187 5.19 -9.30 0.71
N THR A 188 6.51 -9.30 0.50
CA THR A 188 7.33 -10.52 0.45
C THR A 188 7.32 -11.25 1.78
N LEU A 189 7.52 -10.53 2.91
CA LEU A 189 7.44 -11.11 4.24
C LEU A 189 6.05 -11.70 4.52
N LEU A 190 4.96 -11.00 4.15
CA LEU A 190 3.60 -11.52 4.27
C LEU A 190 3.41 -12.80 3.46
N ARG A 191 3.82 -12.84 2.18
CA ARG A 191 3.65 -14.00 1.30
C ARG A 191 4.46 -15.22 1.77
N LEU A 192 5.66 -15.00 2.30
CA LEU A 192 6.48 -16.05 2.93
C LEU A 192 5.81 -16.56 4.21
N ALA A 193 5.34 -15.67 5.08
CA ALA A 193 4.62 -16.02 6.29
C ALA A 193 3.33 -16.80 5.99
N LEU A 194 2.61 -16.46 4.93
CA LEU A 194 1.45 -17.18 4.43
C LEU A 194 1.82 -18.50 3.74
N GLY A 195 3.07 -18.67 3.29
CA GLY A 195 3.55 -19.81 2.49
C GLY A 195 3.01 -19.83 1.06
N VAL A 196 2.53 -18.69 0.58
CA VAL A 196 2.25 -18.46 -0.83
C VAL A 196 3.55 -18.53 -1.62
N GLU A 197 4.63 -18.03 -1.03
CA GLU A 197 5.98 -18.14 -1.56
C GLU A 197 6.84 -19.05 -0.69
N ARG A 198 7.82 -19.70 -1.32
CA ARG A 198 8.84 -20.51 -0.62
C ARG A 198 10.14 -19.74 -0.56
N PRO A 199 10.80 -19.65 0.60
CA PRO A 199 12.10 -19.01 0.67
C PRO A 199 13.13 -19.77 -0.17
N LEU A 200 14.11 -19.04 -0.70
CA LEU A 200 15.24 -19.64 -1.40
C LEU A 200 16.12 -20.43 -0.43
N TYR A 201 16.34 -19.85 0.76
CA TYR A 201 17.04 -20.49 1.89
C TYR A 201 16.23 -20.27 3.17
N GLY A 202 16.44 -21.16 4.14
CA GLY A 202 15.78 -21.09 5.44
C GLY A 202 14.47 -21.86 5.50
N LYS A 203 13.69 -21.62 6.54
CA LYS A 203 12.45 -22.36 6.81
C LYS A 203 11.35 -21.43 7.32
N VAL A 204 10.13 -21.69 6.88
CA VAL A 204 8.91 -21.10 7.43
C VAL A 204 8.03 -22.22 7.96
N ARG A 205 7.68 -22.16 9.24
CA ARG A 205 6.77 -23.11 9.89
C ARG A 205 5.52 -22.37 10.31
N ARG A 206 4.36 -22.95 10.00
CA ARG A 206 3.05 -22.38 10.27
C ARG A 206 2.16 -23.39 10.99
N SER A 207 1.28 -22.88 11.83
CA SER A 207 0.24 -23.65 12.50
C SER A 207 -1.06 -22.86 12.55
N GLY A 208 -2.18 -23.58 12.50
CA GLY A 208 -3.51 -22.97 12.52
C GLY A 208 -4.00 -22.52 11.14
N GLU A 209 -5.24 -22.06 11.11
CA GLU A 209 -5.89 -21.54 9.91
C GLU A 209 -5.57 -20.06 9.70
N THR A 210 -5.38 -19.69 8.45
CA THR A 210 -4.99 -18.33 8.07
C THR A 210 -5.98 -17.68 7.13
N HIS A 211 -6.18 -16.37 7.25
CA HIS A 211 -6.93 -15.54 6.31
C HIS A 211 -6.04 -14.42 5.78
N TYR A 212 -6.12 -14.14 4.47
CA TYR A 212 -5.32 -13.10 3.83
C TYR A 212 -6.19 -12.14 3.03
N ILE A 213 -5.96 -10.85 3.23
CA ILE A 213 -6.54 -9.78 2.41
C ILE A 213 -5.43 -9.02 1.71
N PRO A 214 -5.38 -9.06 0.36
CA PRO A 214 -4.37 -8.36 -0.43
C PRO A 214 -4.60 -6.84 -0.43
N ALA A 215 -3.56 -6.10 -0.81
CA ALA A 215 -3.62 -4.65 -0.96
C ALA A 215 -4.70 -4.25 -1.98
N HIS A 216 -4.74 -4.94 -3.10
CA HIS A 216 -5.69 -4.67 -4.18
C HIS A 216 -6.89 -5.64 -4.15
N PRO A 217 -8.14 -5.14 -4.04
CA PRO A 217 -9.34 -5.97 -3.98
C PRO A 217 -9.51 -6.93 -5.16
N MET A 218 -9.01 -6.56 -6.34
CA MET A 218 -9.06 -7.40 -7.55
C MET A 218 -8.31 -8.73 -7.39
N LEU A 219 -7.36 -8.81 -6.46
CA LEU A 219 -6.59 -10.02 -6.16
C LEU A 219 -7.28 -10.92 -5.13
N ALA A 220 -8.39 -10.47 -4.54
CA ALA A 220 -9.17 -11.24 -3.58
C ALA A 220 -10.35 -11.95 -4.28
N PRO A 221 -10.82 -13.08 -3.73
CA PRO A 221 -12.06 -13.70 -4.16
C PRO A 221 -13.24 -12.82 -3.71
N LEU A 222 -13.81 -12.07 -4.64
CA LEU A 222 -15.02 -11.27 -4.45
C LEU A 222 -16.09 -11.76 -5.41
N ASP A 223 -17.28 -12.03 -4.88
CA ASP A 223 -18.45 -12.42 -5.69
C ASP A 223 -19.00 -11.22 -6.47
N ASP A 224 -18.97 -10.04 -5.86
CA ASP A 224 -19.40 -8.77 -6.48
C ASP A 224 -18.24 -7.79 -6.55
N ARG A 225 -17.79 -7.51 -7.77
CA ARG A 225 -16.71 -6.56 -8.07
C ARG A 225 -17.23 -5.18 -8.51
N SER A 226 -18.52 -4.91 -8.34
CA SER A 226 -19.10 -3.60 -8.66
C SER A 226 -18.66 -2.52 -7.67
N GLY A 227 -18.61 -1.29 -8.13
CA GLY A 227 -18.28 -0.13 -7.31
C GLY A 227 -16.80 0.26 -7.35
N SER A 228 -16.47 1.31 -6.61
CA SER A 228 -15.10 1.84 -6.52
C SER A 228 -14.17 0.91 -5.74
N PHE A 229 -12.86 1.16 -5.84
CA PHE A 229 -11.84 0.50 -5.02
C PHE A 229 -12.21 0.51 -3.53
N THR A 230 -12.57 1.67 -3.01
CA THR A 230 -12.99 1.83 -1.61
C THR A 230 -14.18 0.95 -1.25
N THR A 231 -15.19 0.88 -2.13
CA THR A 231 -16.37 0.04 -1.92
C THR A 231 -16.02 -1.44 -1.88
N GLN A 232 -15.19 -1.91 -2.82
CA GLN A 232 -14.73 -3.29 -2.88
C GLN A 232 -13.85 -3.64 -1.66
N LYS A 233 -12.94 -2.73 -1.28
CA LYS A 233 -12.09 -2.91 -0.09
C LYS A 233 -12.92 -3.00 1.18
N LYS A 234 -13.92 -2.13 1.34
CA LYS A 234 -14.83 -2.16 2.48
C LYS A 234 -15.59 -3.48 2.56
N ARG A 235 -16.15 -3.97 1.44
CA ARG A 235 -16.83 -5.28 1.39
C ARG A 235 -15.92 -6.42 1.85
N LEU A 236 -14.65 -6.43 1.40
CA LEU A 236 -13.68 -7.44 1.84
C LEU A 236 -13.45 -7.41 3.34
N LEU A 237 -13.33 -6.23 3.93
CA LEU A 237 -13.10 -6.08 5.37
C LEU A 237 -14.35 -6.40 6.20
N ASP A 238 -15.54 -6.01 5.72
CA ASP A 238 -16.82 -6.30 6.37
C ASP A 238 -17.16 -7.80 6.33
N GLY A 239 -16.71 -8.51 5.28
CA GLY A 239 -16.91 -9.94 5.08
C GLY A 239 -15.89 -10.84 5.78
N ILE A 240 -15.00 -10.33 6.63
CA ILE A 240 -13.99 -11.15 7.31
C ILE A 240 -14.67 -12.12 8.29
N ASP A 241 -14.43 -13.43 8.05
CA ASP A 241 -14.71 -14.46 9.03
C ASP A 241 -13.60 -14.50 10.08
N TRP A 242 -13.88 -13.97 11.29
CA TRP A 242 -12.93 -13.89 12.39
C TRP A 242 -12.75 -15.20 13.17
N SER A 243 -13.13 -16.34 12.60
CA SER A 243 -12.97 -17.67 13.22
C SER A 243 -11.56 -18.26 13.07
N LYS A 244 -10.69 -17.66 12.23
CA LYS A 244 -9.35 -18.17 11.95
C LYS A 244 -8.35 -17.82 13.06
N ASP A 245 -7.24 -18.59 13.14
CA ASP A 245 -6.19 -18.34 14.13
C ASP A 245 -5.35 -17.09 13.82
N SER A 246 -5.15 -16.79 12.51
CA SER A 246 -4.30 -15.70 12.07
C SER A 246 -4.82 -14.97 10.83
N TYR A 247 -4.58 -13.66 10.80
CA TYR A 247 -5.00 -12.76 9.74
C TYR A 247 -3.82 -11.94 9.23
N TYR A 248 -3.67 -11.93 7.92
CA TYR A 248 -2.62 -11.20 7.24
C TYR A 248 -3.25 -10.19 6.29
N PHE A 249 -2.84 -8.94 6.41
CA PHE A 249 -3.38 -7.83 5.63
C PHE A 249 -2.27 -7.08 4.91
N ASP A 250 -2.44 -6.85 3.63
CA ASP A 250 -1.58 -5.97 2.87
C ASP A 250 -2.34 -4.66 2.60
N GLU A 251 -1.85 -3.54 3.15
CA GLU A 251 -2.46 -2.20 3.09
C GLU A 251 -3.99 -2.20 3.33
N PRO A 252 -4.48 -2.71 4.50
CA PRO A 252 -5.91 -2.94 4.70
C PRO A 252 -6.75 -1.66 4.65
N THR A 253 -6.21 -0.54 5.10
CA THR A 253 -6.93 0.73 5.22
C THR A 253 -6.70 1.69 4.05
N ALA A 254 -5.93 1.27 3.05
CA ALA A 254 -5.73 2.07 1.85
C ALA A 254 -7.06 2.41 1.18
N GLY A 255 -7.31 3.72 0.96
CA GLY A 255 -8.54 4.25 0.36
C GLY A 255 -9.78 4.27 1.27
N LEU A 256 -9.68 3.84 2.53
CA LEU A 256 -10.78 3.93 3.48
C LEU A 256 -10.88 5.31 4.14
N ASP A 257 -12.10 5.76 4.40
CA ASP A 257 -12.37 6.90 5.26
C ASP A 257 -12.13 6.56 6.75
N ASP A 258 -12.13 7.57 7.61
CA ASP A 258 -11.87 7.41 9.04
C ASP A 258 -12.90 6.49 9.72
N SER A 259 -14.17 6.53 9.30
CA SER A 259 -15.22 5.72 9.89
C SER A 259 -15.01 4.22 9.60
N ALA A 260 -14.68 3.88 8.36
CA ALA A 260 -14.38 2.50 7.96
C ALA A 260 -13.07 1.99 8.61
N ARG A 261 -12.07 2.87 8.77
CA ARG A 261 -10.82 2.57 9.47
C ARG A 261 -11.05 2.24 10.95
N ILE A 262 -11.84 3.07 11.64
CA ILE A 262 -12.24 2.83 13.05
C ILE A 262 -13.01 1.52 13.16
N ALA A 263 -13.96 1.26 12.27
CA ALA A 263 -14.73 0.03 12.25
C ALA A 263 -13.83 -1.20 12.10
N PHE A 264 -12.86 -1.15 11.18
CA PHE A 264 -11.87 -2.21 10.98
C PHE A 264 -11.04 -2.45 12.24
N VAL A 265 -10.47 -1.41 12.85
CA VAL A 265 -9.72 -1.53 14.11
C VAL A 265 -10.60 -2.07 15.24
N SER A 266 -11.86 -1.65 15.30
CA SER A 266 -12.81 -2.12 16.33
C SER A 266 -13.15 -3.59 16.16
N SER A 267 -13.14 -4.14 14.95
CA SER A 267 -13.39 -5.57 14.71
C SER A 267 -12.32 -6.48 15.33
N TRP A 268 -11.06 -6.06 15.39
CA TRP A 268 -10.00 -6.85 16.04
C TRP A 268 -10.18 -6.94 17.54
N LYS A 269 -10.65 -5.85 18.17
CA LYS A 269 -10.82 -5.79 19.62
C LYS A 269 -11.82 -6.83 20.14
N LYS A 270 -12.73 -7.26 19.28
CA LYS A 270 -13.70 -8.31 19.58
C LYS A 270 -13.07 -9.71 19.59
N ASN A 271 -11.90 -9.87 18.94
CA ASN A 271 -11.20 -11.15 18.79
C ASN A 271 -9.75 -11.01 19.29
N PRO A 272 -9.52 -10.89 20.62
CA PRO A 272 -8.22 -10.57 21.18
C PRO A 272 -7.19 -11.69 21.04
N THR A 273 -7.62 -12.92 20.82
CA THR A 273 -6.75 -14.11 20.70
C THR A 273 -6.18 -14.33 19.31
N ASN A 274 -6.70 -13.64 18.28
CA ASN A 274 -6.23 -13.83 16.92
C ASN A 274 -4.89 -13.12 16.69
N LEU A 275 -4.00 -13.76 15.96
CA LEU A 275 -2.81 -13.12 15.42
C LEU A 275 -3.22 -12.19 14.27
N ILE A 276 -2.78 -10.95 14.30
CA ILE A 276 -3.00 -9.97 13.23
C ILE A 276 -1.65 -9.42 12.77
N VAL A 277 -1.34 -9.62 11.50
CA VAL A 277 -0.12 -9.12 10.85
C VAL A 277 -0.51 -8.20 9.69
N MET A 278 -0.03 -6.97 9.69
CA MET A 278 -0.39 -5.97 8.70
C MET A 278 0.85 -5.35 8.07
N ALA A 279 0.98 -5.40 6.76
CA ALA A 279 1.87 -4.50 6.05
C ALA A 279 1.12 -3.18 5.82
N THR A 280 1.66 -2.05 6.29
CA THR A 280 0.92 -0.79 6.25
C THR A 280 1.81 0.44 6.34
N HIS A 281 1.31 1.55 5.79
CA HIS A 281 1.80 2.90 5.98
C HIS A 281 0.86 3.78 6.82
N ASP A 282 -0.28 3.22 7.27
CA ASP A 282 -1.29 3.96 8.02
C ASP A 282 -0.82 4.24 9.47
N PRO A 283 -0.65 5.51 9.87
CA PRO A 283 -0.22 5.86 11.22
C PRO A 283 -1.14 5.33 12.32
N VAL A 284 -2.45 5.20 12.04
CA VAL A 284 -3.42 4.66 12.98
C VAL A 284 -3.13 3.19 13.26
N LEU A 285 -2.91 2.39 12.20
CA LEU A 285 -2.60 0.97 12.34
C LEU A 285 -1.25 0.76 13.02
N ILE A 286 -0.25 1.60 12.71
CA ILE A 286 1.06 1.58 13.36
C ILE A 286 0.91 1.81 14.86
N ARG A 287 0.15 2.82 15.28
CA ARG A 287 -0.05 3.16 16.70
C ARG A 287 -0.87 2.11 17.49
N VAL A 288 -1.78 1.41 16.84
CA VAL A 288 -2.59 0.36 17.49
C VAL A 288 -1.94 -1.02 17.49
N ALA A 289 -0.91 -1.23 16.68
CA ALA A 289 -0.09 -2.42 16.74
C ALA A 289 0.66 -2.50 18.08
N GLN A 290 0.94 -3.72 18.54
CA GLN A 290 1.73 -3.98 19.76
C GLN A 290 3.21 -4.06 19.44
N ARG A 291 3.55 -4.52 18.22
CA ARG A 291 4.90 -4.76 17.75
C ARG A 291 5.07 -4.21 16.34
N ILE A 292 6.21 -3.64 16.09
CA ILE A 292 6.64 -3.15 14.78
C ILE A 292 7.77 -4.02 14.26
N ILE A 293 7.65 -4.41 12.99
CA ILE A 293 8.75 -4.94 12.19
C ILE A 293 9.04 -3.91 11.11
N TYR A 294 10.19 -3.21 11.23
CA TYR A 294 10.59 -2.20 10.26
C TYR A 294 11.58 -2.80 9.26
N LEU A 295 11.22 -2.74 7.98
CA LEU A 295 12.01 -3.29 6.88
C LEU A 295 12.69 -2.18 6.09
N VAL A 296 13.98 -2.34 5.87
CA VAL A 296 14.82 -1.47 5.03
C VAL A 296 15.56 -2.33 4.02
N HIS A 297 15.29 -2.15 2.74
CA HIS A 297 15.95 -2.89 1.63
C HIS A 297 15.96 -4.42 1.80
N GLY A 298 14.86 -4.98 2.31
CA GLY A 298 14.73 -6.42 2.51
C GLY A 298 15.28 -6.95 3.84
N GLU A 299 15.85 -6.10 4.68
CA GLU A 299 16.38 -6.48 5.98
C GLU A 299 15.51 -5.96 7.13
N VAL A 300 15.48 -6.69 8.23
CA VAL A 300 14.78 -6.27 9.46
C VAL A 300 15.67 -5.28 10.20
N ALA A 301 15.36 -3.99 10.08
CA ALA A 301 16.07 -2.91 10.75
C ALA A 301 15.62 -2.72 12.21
N PHE A 302 14.36 -3.06 12.52
CA PHE A 302 13.82 -3.04 13.87
C PHE A 302 12.75 -4.13 14.01
N ASP A 303 12.75 -4.79 15.16
CA ASP A 303 11.73 -5.75 15.60
C ASP A 303 11.50 -5.61 17.10
N GLY A 304 10.40 -5.03 17.51
CA GLY A 304 10.15 -4.76 18.92
C GLY A 304 8.82 -4.06 19.20
N PRO A 305 8.58 -3.69 20.47
CA PRO A 305 7.37 -3.00 20.88
C PRO A 305 7.16 -1.68 20.14
N THR A 306 5.91 -1.38 19.76
CA THR A 306 5.56 -0.12 19.08
C THR A 306 6.00 1.11 19.86
N LYS A 307 5.92 1.05 21.20
CA LYS A 307 6.34 2.17 22.06
C LYS A 307 7.82 2.51 21.84
N ASP A 308 8.68 1.51 21.79
CA ASP A 308 10.12 1.71 21.63
C ASP A 308 10.43 2.25 20.24
N PHE A 309 9.78 1.70 19.21
CA PHE A 309 9.90 2.20 17.85
C PHE A 309 9.52 3.69 17.73
N LEU A 310 8.38 4.10 18.31
CA LEU A 310 7.92 5.49 18.25
C LEU A 310 8.80 6.46 19.04
N GLN A 311 9.56 6.00 20.03
CA GLN A 311 10.54 6.82 20.75
C GLN A 311 11.80 7.09 19.91
N GLU A 312 12.23 6.13 19.10
CA GLU A 312 13.41 6.25 18.25
C GLU A 312 13.11 6.92 16.90
N SER A 313 11.90 6.72 16.37
CA SER A 313 11.52 7.19 15.05
C SER A 313 11.13 8.66 15.05
N ARG A 314 11.74 9.46 14.13
CA ARG A 314 11.34 10.84 13.86
C ARG A 314 10.38 10.96 12.66
N LEU A 315 10.11 9.87 11.96
CA LEU A 315 9.33 9.88 10.71
C LEU A 315 7.88 9.42 10.92
N PHE A 316 7.62 8.63 11.98
CA PHE A 316 6.32 8.02 12.26
C PHE A 316 5.65 8.59 13.53
N VAL A 317 6.16 9.69 14.04
CA VAL A 317 5.63 10.40 15.24
C VAL A 317 4.64 11.46 14.82
#